data_3e5c838295737a35aaea67361f63c316
#
_entry.id   3e5c838295737a35aaea67361f63c316
#
_cell.length_a   1.000
_cell.length_b   1.000
_cell.length_c   1.000
_cell.angle_alpha   90.00
_cell.angle_beta   90.00
_cell.angle_gamma   90.00
#
_symmetry.space_group_name_H-M   'P 1'
#
loop_
_entity.id
_entity.type
_entity.pdbx_description
1 polymer ?
#
loop_
_entity_poly.entity_id
_entity_poly.type
_entity_poly.pdbx_seq_one_letter_code
_entity_poly.pdbx_strand_id
1 'polypeptide(L)'
;MQMSDSDKIEIPEAAKDLGIALGSVLLVFLVTFAYSGNWPPMVVIESGSMEHSDNPLYEEPGFTHIGTIDTGDLVVVKEAKKSDIVTYLQGKKTDYKKYGDYGDVIVYYKNGIKEVDGSPVTPVIHRAMAWVEVLEEPKDMNGDNITDYYYIPEIETYFGSKIEFSEIGLSGGAHLKDLQNSGYITKGDSTGNPHPDQLTHRDINNDPVQPVDPDWVVGMARVNFHGSV
;
A
#
# COMPACT_ATOMS: atom_id res chain seq x y z
N MET A 1 16.40 16.55 64.24
CA MET A 1 16.99 15.44 63.47
C MET A 1 17.09 15.91 62.03
N GLN A 2 18.27 16.50 61.66
CA GLN A 2 18.48 16.97 60.30
C GLN A 2 18.87 15.74 59.43
N MET A 3 18.06 15.49 58.42
CA MET A 3 18.38 14.50 57.41
C MET A 3 19.59 15.01 56.61
N SER A 4 20.66 14.22 56.57
CA SER A 4 21.88 14.46 55.83
C SER A 4 21.60 14.54 54.33
N ASP A 5 22.15 15.54 53.67
CA ASP A 5 22.06 15.84 52.24
C ASP A 5 22.88 14.88 51.34
N SER A 6 23.32 13.74 51.88
CA SER A 6 24.32 12.83 51.31
C SER A 6 23.80 11.66 50.48
N ASP A 7 22.48 11.57 50.19
CA ASP A 7 21.92 10.46 49.40
C ASP A 7 21.41 10.86 48.02
N LYS A 8 21.91 11.95 47.42
CA LYS A 8 21.65 12.25 46.02
C LYS A 8 22.54 11.33 45.17
N ILE A 9 21.94 10.29 44.59
CA ILE A 9 22.60 9.47 43.57
C ILE A 9 22.95 10.40 42.40
N GLU A 10 24.23 10.75 42.25
CA GLU A 10 24.72 11.50 41.08
C GLU A 10 24.71 10.56 39.85
N ILE A 11 23.74 10.74 38.98
CA ILE A 11 23.68 10.02 37.69
C ILE A 11 24.84 10.56 36.83
N PRO A 12 25.75 9.69 36.33
CA PRO A 12 26.84 10.11 35.44
C PRO A 12 26.31 10.84 34.22
N GLU A 13 27.00 11.89 33.74
CA GLU A 13 26.58 12.68 32.57
C GLU A 13 26.31 11.76 31.35
N ALA A 14 27.20 10.81 31.09
CA ALA A 14 26.99 9.81 30.02
C ALA A 14 25.68 9.03 30.13
N ALA A 15 25.21 8.75 31.35
CA ALA A 15 23.93 8.06 31.55
C ALA A 15 22.74 9.01 31.28
N LYS A 16 22.87 10.29 31.55
CA LYS A 16 21.87 11.31 31.20
C LYS A 16 21.78 11.47 29.69
N ASP A 17 22.92 11.58 29.00
CA ASP A 17 22.98 11.73 27.53
C ASP A 17 22.40 10.50 26.84
N LEU A 18 22.73 9.30 27.32
CA LEU A 18 22.14 8.06 26.80
C LEU A 18 20.63 8.02 27.05
N GLY A 19 20.17 8.43 28.23
CA GLY A 19 18.75 8.52 28.56
C GLY A 19 17.99 9.49 27.64
N ILE A 20 18.59 10.64 27.34
CA ILE A 20 18.00 11.63 26.41
C ILE A 20 17.94 11.05 25.00
N ALA A 21 19.03 10.42 24.52
CA ALA A 21 19.07 9.82 23.19
C ALA A 21 18.00 8.71 23.02
N LEU A 22 17.93 7.77 23.97
CA LEU A 22 16.95 6.70 23.97
C LEU A 22 15.51 7.25 24.11
N GLY A 23 15.31 8.23 24.98
CA GLY A 23 14.01 8.90 25.16
C GLY A 23 13.54 9.61 23.88
N SER A 24 14.46 10.25 23.15
CA SER A 24 14.17 10.92 21.90
C SER A 24 13.75 9.90 20.81
N VAL A 25 14.47 8.80 20.68
CA VAL A 25 14.12 7.73 19.74
C VAL A 25 12.76 7.14 20.08
N LEU A 26 12.52 6.81 21.37
CA LEU A 26 11.23 6.28 21.82
C LEU A 26 10.08 7.27 21.55
N LEU A 27 10.31 8.57 21.76
CA LEU A 27 9.31 9.60 21.50
C LEU A 27 8.94 9.64 20.00
N VAL A 28 9.94 9.57 19.10
CA VAL A 28 9.69 9.52 17.64
C VAL A 28 8.83 8.31 17.30
N PHE A 29 9.17 7.11 17.82
CA PHE A 29 8.36 5.91 17.59
C PHE A 29 6.94 6.04 18.13
N LEU A 30 6.76 6.59 19.32
CA LEU A 30 5.42 6.79 19.90
C LEU A 30 4.58 7.77 19.10
N VAL A 31 5.16 8.87 18.63
CA VAL A 31 4.47 9.86 17.80
C VAL A 31 4.08 9.23 16.46
N THR A 32 5.01 8.50 15.83
CA THR A 32 4.75 7.82 14.55
C THR A 32 3.68 6.74 14.72
N PHE A 33 3.71 5.96 15.81
CA PHE A 33 2.68 4.97 16.11
C PHE A 33 1.31 5.63 16.34
N ALA A 34 1.26 6.72 17.11
CA ALA A 34 0.00 7.45 17.36
C ALA A 34 -0.60 8.03 16.07
N TYR A 35 0.24 8.42 15.10
CA TYR A 35 -0.20 8.88 13.79
C TYR A 35 -0.64 7.71 12.87
N SER A 36 0.14 6.64 12.86
CA SER A 36 -0.03 5.46 12.01
C SER A 36 -1.27 4.63 12.39
N GLY A 37 -1.51 4.41 13.67
CA GLY A 37 -2.47 3.42 14.18
C GLY A 37 -2.00 1.97 14.03
N ASN A 38 -0.87 1.71 13.36
CA ASN A 38 -0.33 0.38 13.06
C ASN A 38 0.96 0.08 13.83
N TRP A 39 1.21 -1.21 14.08
CA TRP A 39 2.49 -1.68 14.59
C TRP A 39 3.06 -2.82 13.72
N PRO A 40 4.28 -2.70 13.20
CA PRO A 40 5.15 -1.51 13.20
C PRO A 40 4.55 -0.36 12.39
N PRO A 41 4.81 0.91 12.77
CA PRO A 41 4.22 2.07 12.09
C PRO A 41 4.84 2.37 10.72
N MET A 42 5.95 1.71 10.39
CA MET A 42 6.74 1.92 9.18
C MET A 42 7.15 0.59 8.56
N VAL A 43 7.30 0.59 7.23
CA VAL A 43 7.80 -0.53 6.44
C VAL A 43 9.00 -0.08 5.60
N VAL A 44 9.95 -0.99 5.38
CA VAL A 44 11.08 -0.79 4.45
C VAL A 44 10.69 -1.33 3.09
N ILE A 45 10.99 -0.58 2.04
CA ILE A 45 10.73 -0.99 0.66
C ILE A 45 11.88 -1.85 0.16
N GLU A 46 11.58 -3.11 -0.16
CA GLU A 46 12.58 -4.11 -0.56
C GLU A 46 12.67 -4.32 -2.08
N SER A 47 11.74 -3.76 -2.86
CA SER A 47 11.67 -4.00 -4.31
C SER A 47 11.36 -2.74 -5.11
N GLY A 48 11.83 -2.71 -6.37
CA GLY A 48 11.60 -1.61 -7.30
C GLY A 48 10.23 -1.59 -7.97
N SER A 49 9.23 -2.32 -7.46
CA SER A 49 7.90 -2.39 -8.07
C SER A 49 7.13 -1.07 -8.08
N MET A 50 7.53 -0.13 -7.21
CA MET A 50 6.94 1.21 -7.11
C MET A 50 7.84 2.29 -7.72
N GLU A 51 9.03 1.95 -8.22
CA GLU A 51 9.97 2.89 -8.80
C GLU A 51 9.45 3.47 -10.13
N HIS A 52 9.58 4.78 -10.27
CA HIS A 52 9.27 5.52 -11.50
C HIS A 52 10.53 5.70 -12.35
N SER A 53 11.26 4.63 -12.62
CA SER A 53 12.57 4.63 -13.27
C SER A 53 12.61 5.26 -14.67
N ASP A 54 11.47 5.44 -15.31
CA ASP A 54 11.39 5.98 -16.68
C ASP A 54 11.05 7.46 -16.74
N ASN A 55 10.99 8.14 -15.61
CA ASN A 55 10.79 9.58 -15.60
C ASN A 55 12.15 10.27 -15.68
N PRO A 56 12.50 10.96 -16.80
CA PRO A 56 13.78 11.64 -16.98
C PRO A 56 14.07 12.69 -15.89
N LEU A 57 13.06 13.11 -15.11
CA LEU A 57 13.23 13.98 -13.96
C LEU A 57 13.94 13.29 -12.79
N TYR A 58 13.99 11.95 -12.77
CA TYR A 58 14.62 11.16 -11.70
C TYR A 58 16.01 10.65 -12.06
N GLU A 59 16.45 10.79 -13.31
CA GLU A 59 17.77 10.37 -13.77
C GLU A 59 18.87 11.45 -13.55
N GLU A 60 18.52 12.65 -13.13
CA GLU A 60 19.49 13.72 -12.93
C GLU A 60 20.21 13.60 -11.58
N PRO A 61 21.57 13.61 -11.54
CA PRO A 61 22.33 13.59 -10.29
C PRO A 61 21.96 14.78 -9.39
N GLY A 62 21.44 14.51 -8.21
CA GLY A 62 21.07 15.53 -7.23
C GLY A 62 19.57 15.85 -7.19
N PHE A 63 18.75 15.20 -7.98
CA PHE A 63 17.30 15.27 -7.80
C PHE A 63 16.91 14.45 -6.58
N THR A 64 16.17 15.05 -5.65
CA THR A 64 15.60 14.30 -4.54
C THR A 64 14.34 13.59 -5.05
N HIS A 65 14.27 12.28 -4.88
CA HIS A 65 13.09 11.45 -5.21
C HIS A 65 11.90 11.73 -4.28
N ILE A 66 11.75 12.99 -3.85
CA ILE A 66 10.65 13.41 -2.98
C ILE A 66 9.33 13.24 -3.70
N GLY A 67 8.46 12.41 -3.13
CA GLY A 67 7.12 12.19 -3.63
C GLY A 67 6.94 10.94 -4.48
N THR A 68 7.96 10.06 -4.56
CA THR A 68 7.90 8.70 -5.08
C THR A 68 8.25 7.69 -4.00
N ILE A 69 8.08 6.42 -4.28
CA ILE A 69 8.48 5.31 -3.40
C ILE A 69 9.55 4.52 -4.13
N ASP A 70 10.75 4.47 -3.55
CA ASP A 70 11.91 3.78 -4.13
C ASP A 70 12.40 2.66 -3.22
N THR A 71 13.20 1.74 -3.78
CA THR A 71 13.86 0.69 -3.00
C THR A 71 14.76 1.30 -1.93
N GLY A 72 14.66 0.82 -0.69
CA GLY A 72 15.38 1.33 0.48
C GLY A 72 14.64 2.40 1.26
N ASP A 73 13.52 2.90 0.77
CA ASP A 73 12.71 3.88 1.50
C ASP A 73 12.08 3.28 2.76
N LEU A 74 11.97 4.13 3.77
CA LEU A 74 11.18 3.86 4.97
C LEU A 74 9.85 4.59 4.87
N VAL A 75 8.76 3.84 4.74
CA VAL A 75 7.41 4.39 4.52
C VAL A 75 6.56 4.26 5.76
N VAL A 76 5.98 5.38 6.22
CA VAL A 76 4.96 5.37 7.28
C VAL A 76 3.65 4.87 6.70
N VAL A 77 3.10 3.82 7.33
CA VAL A 77 1.84 3.19 6.93
C VAL A 77 0.74 3.58 7.91
N LYS A 78 -0.24 4.34 7.45
CA LYS A 78 -1.40 4.75 8.25
C LYS A 78 -2.54 3.77 8.07
N GLU A 79 -3.09 3.28 9.18
CA GLU A 79 -4.32 2.49 9.17
C GLU A 79 -5.40 3.18 8.33
N ALA A 80 -6.13 2.40 7.54
CA ALA A 80 -7.14 2.92 6.63
C ALA A 80 -8.37 2.01 6.61
N LYS A 81 -9.54 2.64 6.57
CA LYS A 81 -10.79 1.96 6.25
C LYS A 81 -10.99 1.98 4.73
N LYS A 82 -11.87 1.10 4.24
CA LYS A 82 -12.25 1.10 2.82
C LYS A 82 -12.62 2.50 2.29
N SER A 83 -13.38 3.26 3.06
CA SER A 83 -13.83 4.61 2.70
C SER A 83 -12.71 5.65 2.57
N ASP A 84 -11.52 5.36 3.11
CA ASP A 84 -10.41 6.29 3.16
C ASP A 84 -9.45 6.12 1.97
N ILE A 85 -9.57 4.98 1.25
CA ILE A 85 -8.70 4.62 0.13
C ILE A 85 -9.30 5.16 -1.16
N VAL A 86 -8.59 6.06 -1.78
CA VAL A 86 -8.92 6.62 -3.11
C VAL A 86 -8.24 5.77 -4.17
N THR A 87 -9.01 5.13 -5.06
CA THR A 87 -8.44 4.36 -6.17
C THR A 87 -7.87 5.27 -7.26
N TYR A 88 -7.06 4.72 -8.17
CA TYR A 88 -6.54 5.44 -9.33
C TYR A 88 -7.68 6.03 -10.17
N LEU A 89 -8.73 5.24 -10.44
CA LEU A 89 -9.89 5.71 -11.21
C LEU A 89 -10.59 6.88 -10.52
N GLN A 90 -10.78 6.81 -9.21
CA GLN A 90 -11.38 7.89 -8.43
C GLN A 90 -10.45 9.10 -8.36
N GLY A 91 -9.16 8.87 -8.12
CA GLY A 91 -8.15 9.93 -8.08
C GLY A 91 -8.05 10.67 -9.40
N LYS A 92 -8.16 9.97 -10.53
CA LYS A 92 -8.18 10.59 -11.88
C LYS A 92 -9.39 11.51 -12.09
N LYS A 93 -10.54 11.17 -11.53
CA LYS A 93 -11.75 12.01 -11.58
C LYS A 93 -11.65 13.27 -10.70
N THR A 94 -10.94 13.17 -9.56
CA THR A 94 -10.85 14.23 -8.55
C THR A 94 -9.53 15.00 -8.57
N ASP A 95 -8.61 14.65 -9.47
CA ASP A 95 -7.22 15.12 -9.54
C ASP A 95 -6.42 14.86 -8.25
N TYR A 96 -6.77 13.80 -7.52
CA TYR A 96 -6.07 13.38 -6.31
C TYR A 96 -4.88 12.49 -6.66
N LYS A 97 -3.67 12.93 -6.29
CA LYS A 97 -2.41 12.24 -6.57
C LYS A 97 -1.62 11.96 -5.31
N LYS A 98 -0.94 10.81 -5.28
CA LYS A 98 0.06 10.43 -4.31
C LYS A 98 1.19 9.67 -4.99
N TYR A 99 2.43 9.95 -4.58
CA TYR A 99 3.62 9.25 -5.08
C TYR A 99 3.71 9.23 -6.62
N GLY A 100 3.54 10.40 -7.23
CA GLY A 100 3.73 10.61 -8.67
C GLY A 100 2.52 10.29 -9.55
N ASP A 101 1.49 9.58 -9.07
CA ASP A 101 0.32 9.21 -9.88
C ASP A 101 -1.00 9.30 -9.08
N TYR A 102 -2.12 9.08 -9.75
CA TYR A 102 -3.46 9.17 -9.17
C TYR A 102 -3.75 8.07 -8.14
N GLY A 103 -4.52 8.41 -7.11
CA GLY A 103 -4.99 7.47 -6.08
C GLY A 103 -3.96 7.16 -5.01
N ASP A 104 -4.34 6.29 -4.09
CA ASP A 104 -3.54 5.88 -2.93
C ASP A 104 -2.69 4.64 -3.22
N VAL A 105 -1.55 4.56 -2.54
CA VAL A 105 -0.72 3.37 -2.43
C VAL A 105 -1.05 2.66 -1.13
N ILE A 106 -1.38 1.38 -1.21
CA ILE A 106 -1.78 0.53 -0.06
C ILE A 106 -0.72 -0.53 0.23
N VAL A 107 -0.62 -0.88 1.51
CA VAL A 107 0.16 -2.03 2.00
C VAL A 107 -0.82 -3.14 2.35
N TYR A 108 -0.64 -4.33 1.80
CA TYR A 108 -1.59 -5.42 1.98
C TYR A 108 -0.93 -6.79 1.94
N TYR A 109 -1.62 -7.79 2.48
CA TYR A 109 -1.21 -9.20 2.39
C TYR A 109 -1.92 -9.88 1.22
N LYS A 110 -1.17 -10.57 0.34
CA LYS A 110 -1.74 -11.36 -0.75
C LYS A 110 -2.69 -12.42 -0.20
N ASN A 111 -3.93 -12.43 -0.69
CA ASN A 111 -5.00 -13.32 -0.24
C ASN A 111 -5.17 -13.35 1.30
N GLY A 112 -4.80 -12.27 1.98
CA GLY A 112 -4.92 -12.15 3.44
C GLY A 112 -3.94 -12.99 4.26
N ILE A 113 -2.95 -13.63 3.64
CA ILE A 113 -2.02 -14.54 4.31
C ILE A 113 -0.93 -13.73 5.03
N LYS A 114 -1.02 -13.67 6.36
CA LYS A 114 -0.10 -12.90 7.23
C LYS A 114 1.05 -13.74 7.77
N GLU A 115 0.87 -15.06 7.82
CA GLU A 115 1.81 -16.00 8.45
C GLU A 115 1.73 -17.37 7.77
N VAL A 116 2.85 -18.04 7.63
CA VAL A 116 2.95 -19.44 7.18
C VAL A 116 3.94 -20.17 8.08
N ASP A 117 3.53 -21.28 8.65
CA ASP A 117 4.34 -22.13 9.57
C ASP A 117 5.00 -21.33 10.71
N GLY A 118 4.28 -20.34 11.28
CA GLY A 118 4.78 -19.50 12.37
C GLY A 118 5.75 -18.40 11.93
N SER A 119 5.97 -18.24 10.63
CA SER A 119 6.81 -17.18 10.06
C SER A 119 5.95 -16.09 9.42
N PRO A 120 6.22 -14.81 9.69
CA PRO A 120 5.48 -13.71 9.09
C PRO A 120 5.74 -13.63 7.57
N VAL A 121 4.68 -13.31 6.82
CA VAL A 121 4.77 -13.05 5.37
C VAL A 121 5.00 -11.56 5.15
N THR A 122 5.89 -11.21 4.22
CA THR A 122 6.11 -9.80 3.84
C THR A 122 4.91 -9.27 3.06
N PRO A 123 4.29 -8.16 3.51
CA PRO A 123 3.21 -7.52 2.77
C PRO A 123 3.71 -6.86 1.49
N VAL A 124 2.80 -6.64 0.54
CA VAL A 124 3.06 -5.92 -0.72
C VAL A 124 2.65 -4.47 -0.57
N ILE A 125 3.38 -3.57 -1.22
CA ILE A 125 3.05 -2.15 -1.33
C ILE A 125 2.80 -1.80 -2.80
N HIS A 126 1.55 -1.55 -3.19
CA HIS A 126 1.15 -1.24 -4.56
C HIS A 126 -0.02 -0.25 -4.58
N ARG A 127 -0.26 0.35 -5.75
CA ARG A 127 -1.35 1.30 -5.97
C ARG A 127 -2.70 0.62 -6.08
N ALA A 128 -3.72 1.16 -5.43
CA ALA A 128 -5.11 0.76 -5.60
C ALA A 128 -5.64 1.33 -6.94
N MET A 129 -5.85 0.48 -7.95
CA MET A 129 -6.26 0.91 -9.29
C MET A 129 -7.76 1.15 -9.40
N ALA A 130 -8.56 0.19 -8.97
CA ALA A 130 -10.01 0.21 -9.01
C ALA A 130 -10.58 -0.64 -7.87
N TRP A 131 -11.81 -0.38 -7.47
CA TRP A 131 -12.60 -1.30 -6.67
C TRP A 131 -13.43 -2.18 -7.59
N VAL A 132 -13.40 -3.50 -7.42
CA VAL A 132 -14.29 -4.43 -8.12
C VAL A 132 -15.26 -5.08 -7.13
N GLU A 133 -16.52 -5.12 -7.50
CA GLU A 133 -17.54 -5.91 -6.82
C GLU A 133 -17.81 -7.17 -7.62
N VAL A 134 -17.64 -8.33 -6.98
CA VAL A 134 -18.07 -9.62 -7.53
C VAL A 134 -19.52 -9.82 -7.14
N LEU A 135 -20.40 -10.01 -8.14
CA LEU A 135 -21.84 -10.13 -7.91
C LEU A 135 -22.17 -11.51 -7.33
N GLU A 136 -22.87 -11.54 -6.21
CA GLU A 136 -23.32 -12.78 -5.57
C GLU A 136 -24.33 -13.53 -6.44
N GLU A 137 -25.20 -12.80 -7.15
CA GLU A 137 -26.18 -13.32 -8.09
C GLU A 137 -25.92 -12.74 -9.48
N PRO A 138 -25.08 -13.40 -10.30
CA PRO A 138 -24.81 -12.93 -11.66
C PRO A 138 -26.08 -12.93 -12.51
N LYS A 139 -26.37 -11.81 -13.15
CA LYS A 139 -27.50 -11.61 -14.05
C LYS A 139 -27.23 -10.47 -15.02
N ASP A 140 -28.04 -10.38 -16.06
CA ASP A 140 -28.01 -9.25 -16.99
C ASP A 140 -28.47 -7.97 -16.26
N MET A 141 -27.51 -7.09 -15.96
CA MET A 141 -27.74 -5.80 -15.29
C MET A 141 -27.86 -4.65 -16.30
N ASN A 142 -27.33 -4.84 -17.51
CA ASN A 142 -27.28 -3.85 -18.57
C ASN A 142 -28.44 -3.96 -19.58
N GLY A 143 -29.16 -5.10 -19.62
CA GLY A 143 -30.23 -5.38 -20.58
C GLY A 143 -29.72 -5.74 -21.98
N ASP A 144 -28.49 -6.23 -22.10
CA ASP A 144 -27.82 -6.61 -23.34
C ASP A 144 -27.85 -8.12 -23.64
N ASN A 145 -28.53 -8.89 -22.78
CA ASN A 145 -28.60 -10.36 -22.76
C ASN A 145 -27.26 -11.05 -22.44
N ILE A 146 -26.33 -10.35 -21.79
CA ILE A 146 -25.08 -10.90 -21.25
C ILE A 146 -25.21 -10.98 -19.72
N THR A 147 -24.79 -12.08 -19.14
CA THR A 147 -24.72 -12.21 -17.67
C THR A 147 -23.51 -11.45 -17.16
N ASP A 148 -23.76 -10.47 -16.29
CA ASP A 148 -22.72 -9.71 -15.60
C ASP A 148 -22.28 -10.43 -14.33
N TYR A 149 -20.99 -10.43 -14.07
CA TYR A 149 -20.34 -11.04 -12.91
C TYR A 149 -19.63 -10.01 -12.03
N TYR A 150 -19.26 -8.87 -12.61
CA TYR A 150 -18.48 -7.84 -11.94
C TYR A 150 -19.09 -6.47 -12.11
N TYR A 151 -18.88 -5.59 -11.12
CA TYR A 151 -19.25 -4.19 -11.17
C TYR A 151 -18.08 -3.32 -10.68
N ILE A 152 -17.83 -2.22 -11.37
CA ILE A 152 -16.80 -1.22 -10.97
C ILE A 152 -17.51 0.11 -10.70
N PRO A 153 -17.73 0.47 -9.42
CA PRO A 153 -18.47 1.67 -9.03
C PRO A 153 -17.87 2.98 -9.55
N GLU A 154 -16.53 3.04 -9.63
CA GLU A 154 -15.85 4.25 -10.09
C GLU A 154 -16.22 4.66 -11.52
N ILE A 155 -16.57 3.72 -12.35
CA ILE A 155 -16.99 3.97 -13.75
C ILE A 155 -18.45 3.58 -14.00
N GLU A 156 -19.17 3.16 -12.96
CA GLU A 156 -20.59 2.77 -13.02
C GLU A 156 -20.87 1.71 -14.10
N THR A 157 -19.94 0.75 -14.27
CA THR A 157 -19.99 -0.23 -15.38
C THR A 157 -20.06 -1.65 -14.84
N TYR A 158 -20.97 -2.43 -15.41
CA TYR A 158 -21.06 -3.87 -15.23
C TYR A 158 -20.26 -4.60 -16.31
N PHE A 159 -19.71 -5.75 -15.94
CA PHE A 159 -18.86 -6.57 -16.79
C PHE A 159 -19.33 -8.02 -16.78
N GLY A 160 -19.31 -8.64 -17.93
CA GLY A 160 -19.55 -10.08 -18.09
C GLY A 160 -18.45 -10.91 -17.40
N SER A 161 -18.01 -12.00 -18.02
CA SER A 161 -17.04 -12.92 -17.42
C SER A 161 -15.60 -12.37 -17.32
N LYS A 162 -15.33 -11.15 -17.83
CA LYS A 162 -13.98 -10.53 -17.85
C LYS A 162 -14.06 -9.01 -17.78
N ILE A 163 -13.01 -8.41 -17.25
CA ILE A 163 -12.78 -6.94 -17.19
C ILE A 163 -11.60 -6.63 -18.09
N GLU A 164 -11.78 -5.85 -19.14
CA GLU A 164 -10.70 -5.43 -20.03
C GLU A 164 -9.84 -4.34 -19.36
N PHE A 165 -8.52 -4.43 -19.49
CA PHE A 165 -7.58 -3.50 -18.84
C PHE A 165 -7.79 -2.05 -19.24
N SER A 166 -8.13 -1.79 -20.50
CA SER A 166 -8.38 -0.44 -21.00
C SER A 166 -9.48 0.31 -20.26
N GLU A 167 -10.44 -0.42 -19.68
CA GLU A 167 -11.60 0.16 -18.99
C GLU A 167 -11.26 0.59 -17.56
N ILE A 168 -10.21 0.01 -16.97
CA ILE A 168 -9.74 0.34 -15.62
C ILE A 168 -8.41 1.14 -15.62
N GLY A 169 -8.08 1.75 -16.76
CA GLY A 169 -6.92 2.64 -16.88
C GLY A 169 -5.59 1.91 -16.98
N LEU A 170 -5.60 0.60 -17.28
CA LEU A 170 -4.40 -0.20 -17.52
C LEU A 170 -4.11 -0.32 -19.02
N SER A 171 -2.83 -0.47 -19.36
CA SER A 171 -2.37 -0.71 -20.74
C SER A 171 -2.21 -2.22 -21.01
N GLY A 172 -2.25 -2.57 -22.32
CA GLY A 172 -2.11 -3.97 -22.77
C GLY A 172 -3.47 -4.65 -23.00
N GLY A 173 -3.59 -5.45 -24.05
CA GLY A 173 -4.83 -6.15 -24.45
C GLY A 173 -5.20 -7.36 -23.59
N ALA A 174 -4.88 -7.35 -22.31
CA ALA A 174 -5.23 -8.42 -21.37
C ALA A 174 -6.48 -8.06 -20.55
N HIS A 175 -7.01 -9.03 -19.83
CA HIS A 175 -8.21 -8.87 -19.02
C HIS A 175 -8.10 -9.65 -17.70
N LEU A 176 -8.87 -9.22 -16.70
CA LEU A 176 -9.09 -9.95 -15.45
C LEU A 176 -10.31 -10.86 -15.60
N LYS A 177 -10.27 -12.02 -14.99
CA LYS A 177 -11.36 -13.00 -14.91
C LYS A 177 -11.17 -13.90 -13.69
N ASP A 178 -12.17 -14.72 -13.42
CA ASP A 178 -12.14 -15.71 -12.34
C ASP A 178 -11.86 -15.07 -10.96
N LEU A 179 -12.33 -13.80 -10.78
CA LEU A 179 -12.22 -13.11 -9.50
C LEU A 179 -13.25 -13.71 -8.52
N GLN A 180 -12.79 -14.05 -7.30
CA GLN A 180 -13.57 -14.80 -6.33
C GLN A 180 -14.16 -13.93 -5.22
N ASN A 181 -13.60 -12.74 -5.00
CA ASN A 181 -14.11 -11.81 -4.00
C ASN A 181 -14.02 -10.36 -4.50
N SER A 182 -14.87 -9.52 -3.91
CA SER A 182 -14.81 -8.08 -4.09
C SER A 182 -13.55 -7.50 -3.42
N GLY A 183 -12.96 -6.45 -4.02
CA GLY A 183 -11.75 -5.86 -3.46
C GLY A 183 -11.06 -4.89 -4.41
N TYR A 184 -9.87 -4.43 -4.02
CA TYR A 184 -9.05 -3.55 -4.85
C TYR A 184 -8.25 -4.36 -5.88
N ILE A 185 -8.31 -3.92 -7.12
CA ILE A 185 -7.32 -4.27 -8.13
C ILE A 185 -6.09 -3.44 -7.84
N THR A 186 -4.92 -4.08 -7.76
CA THR A 186 -3.67 -3.43 -7.38
C THR A 186 -2.59 -3.59 -8.46
N LYS A 187 -1.67 -2.62 -8.53
CA LYS A 187 -0.55 -2.63 -9.46
C LYS A 187 0.62 -1.84 -8.89
N GLY A 188 1.85 -2.31 -9.12
CA GLY A 188 3.06 -1.52 -8.91
C GLY A 188 3.18 -0.39 -9.92
N ASP A 189 3.79 0.72 -9.55
CA ASP A 189 3.93 1.90 -10.42
C ASP A 189 5.04 1.73 -11.47
N SER A 190 5.98 0.80 -11.24
CA SER A 190 7.08 0.55 -12.17
C SER A 190 6.57 0.15 -13.56
N THR A 191 7.16 0.75 -14.59
CA THR A 191 6.88 0.44 -16.01
C THR A 191 7.30 -0.98 -16.37
N GLY A 192 8.27 -1.56 -15.65
CA GLY A 192 8.64 -2.98 -15.76
C GLY A 192 7.54 -3.94 -15.33
N ASN A 193 6.51 -3.46 -14.64
CA ASN A 193 5.34 -4.24 -14.20
C ASN A 193 4.03 -3.63 -14.74
N PRO A 194 3.70 -3.80 -16.04
CA PRO A 194 2.55 -3.16 -16.67
C PRO A 194 1.20 -3.75 -16.25
N HIS A 195 1.19 -4.92 -15.62
CA HIS A 195 -0.02 -5.68 -15.31
C HIS A 195 -0.41 -5.60 -13.85
N PRO A 196 -1.72 -5.73 -13.52
CA PRO A 196 -2.18 -5.83 -12.15
C PRO A 196 -1.72 -7.13 -11.48
N ASP A 197 -1.66 -7.08 -10.15
CA ASP A 197 -1.21 -8.20 -9.32
C ASP A 197 -2.11 -9.43 -9.49
N GLN A 198 -3.40 -9.22 -9.70
CA GLN A 198 -4.41 -10.25 -9.91
C GLN A 198 -4.18 -11.08 -11.18
N LEU A 199 -3.39 -10.57 -12.12
CA LEU A 199 -2.99 -11.32 -13.31
C LEU A 199 -1.65 -12.03 -13.15
N THR A 200 -0.66 -11.35 -12.56
CA THR A 200 0.75 -11.77 -12.63
C THR A 200 1.29 -12.34 -11.35
N HIS A 201 0.73 -11.96 -10.20
CA HIS A 201 1.24 -12.38 -8.91
C HIS A 201 0.56 -13.65 -8.40
N ARG A 202 1.33 -14.36 -7.56
CA ARG A 202 0.89 -15.51 -6.79
C ARG A 202 1.14 -15.24 -5.31
N ASP A 203 0.34 -15.85 -4.45
CA ASP A 203 0.59 -15.88 -3.03
C ASP A 203 1.65 -16.93 -2.65
N ILE A 204 1.89 -17.11 -1.36
CA ILE A 204 2.89 -18.07 -0.85
C ILE A 204 2.50 -19.53 -1.13
N ASN A 205 1.23 -19.84 -1.36
CA ASN A 205 0.73 -21.17 -1.72
C ASN A 205 0.71 -21.39 -3.24
N ASN A 206 1.20 -20.41 -4.02
CA ASN A 206 1.16 -20.39 -5.48
C ASN A 206 -0.26 -20.23 -6.06
N ASP A 207 -1.22 -19.74 -5.27
CA ASP A 207 -2.57 -19.40 -5.74
C ASP A 207 -2.58 -18.01 -6.39
N PRO A 208 -3.46 -17.79 -7.40
CA PRO A 208 -3.62 -16.46 -8.00
C PRO A 208 -4.02 -15.42 -6.95
N VAL A 209 -3.38 -14.25 -7.00
CA VAL A 209 -3.76 -13.14 -6.13
C VAL A 209 -5.17 -12.67 -6.51
N GLN A 210 -6.06 -12.61 -5.53
CA GLN A 210 -7.42 -12.13 -5.67
C GLN A 210 -7.50 -10.61 -5.43
N PRO A 211 -8.59 -9.94 -5.81
CA PRO A 211 -8.83 -8.54 -5.43
C PRO A 211 -8.64 -8.34 -3.93
N VAL A 212 -7.92 -7.31 -3.56
CA VAL A 212 -7.51 -7.08 -2.17
C VAL A 212 -8.71 -6.69 -1.32
N ASP A 213 -9.16 -7.61 -0.48
CA ASP A 213 -10.20 -7.35 0.51
C ASP A 213 -9.71 -6.27 1.50
N PRO A 214 -10.59 -5.35 1.97
CA PRO A 214 -10.22 -4.34 2.97
C PRO A 214 -9.56 -4.91 4.23
N ASP A 215 -9.93 -6.11 4.68
CA ASP A 215 -9.36 -6.77 5.85
C ASP A 215 -7.93 -7.29 5.62
N TRP A 216 -7.49 -7.35 4.37
CA TRP A 216 -6.12 -7.71 4.00
C TRP A 216 -5.20 -6.48 3.96
N VAL A 217 -5.77 -5.28 3.97
CA VAL A 217 -5.04 -4.02 3.94
C VAL A 217 -4.47 -3.71 5.33
N VAL A 218 -3.16 -3.53 5.40
CA VAL A 218 -2.46 -3.03 6.60
C VAL A 218 -2.71 -1.53 6.75
N GLY A 219 -2.68 -0.79 5.65
CA GLY A 219 -2.91 0.65 5.64
C GLY A 219 -2.44 1.31 4.34
N MET A 220 -2.44 2.63 4.35
CA MET A 220 -2.01 3.47 3.23
C MET A 220 -0.62 4.04 3.48
N ALA A 221 0.23 4.11 2.45
CA ALA A 221 1.47 4.85 2.47
C ALA A 221 1.19 6.36 2.64
N ARG A 222 1.86 7.04 3.58
CA ARG A 222 1.62 8.48 3.86
C ARG A 222 2.85 9.34 3.84
N VAL A 223 3.95 8.89 4.38
CA VAL A 223 5.23 9.62 4.43
C VAL A 223 6.32 8.61 4.11
N ASN A 224 7.22 8.97 3.22
CA ASN A 224 8.42 8.19 2.94
C ASN A 224 9.67 9.00 3.31
N PHE A 225 10.67 8.28 3.81
CA PHE A 225 12.01 8.80 4.07
C PHE A 225 12.96 8.03 3.14
N HIS A 226 13.63 8.75 2.24
CA HIS A 226 14.57 8.14 1.31
C HIS A 226 15.78 7.62 2.07
N GLY A 227 16.11 6.33 1.85
CA GLY A 227 17.37 5.76 2.28
C GLY A 227 18.49 6.29 1.39
N SER A 228 19.55 6.82 1.98
CA SER A 228 20.79 7.04 1.25
C SER A 228 21.45 5.67 1.02
N VAL A 229 21.39 5.14 -0.20
CA VAL A 229 22.17 3.97 -0.61
C VAL A 229 23.54 4.43 -1.10
#